data_2a92b6a3b22ea334fa6022b3131dd78e
#
_entry.id   2a92b6a3b22ea334fa6022b3131dd78e
#
_cell.length_a   1.000
_cell.length_b   1.000
_cell.length_c   1.000
_cell.angle_alpha   90.00
_cell.angle_beta   90.00
_cell.angle_gamma   90.00
#
_symmetry.space_group_name_H-M   'P 1'
#
loop_
_entity.id
_entity.type
_entity.pdbx_description
1 polymer ?
#
loop_
_entity_poly.entity_id
_entity_poly.type
_entity_poly.pdbx_seq_one_letter_code
_entity_poly.pdbx_strand_id
1 'polypeptide(L)'
;MQKKIDLVNGPVLSSLTRLAVPIMATSLIQMAYNMTDMIWIGRIGSSAVASVGAAGMYMWLSNGLAALAKMGGQVNVGHALGASNSEEAAEYASNALQLTLTLGIIYGLVCILGAKPLIHFFHLNQAQVIRDAIYYLEITCGLVLFSFLNQTYTGLFTAIGNSRPVFLATTTGLVVNIILDPVLIFGIGPFPVLRVTGAAIATVTAQMIVTVMFFIFAMKDTVLFQYVRYLKKPDLHHLKGIVRIGFPTSVQSMLFTGISMIVARLVAGYGDAAVAVQKVGSQIESISWMTADGFAAAVNSFTSQNHGAGKKRRIYQGYVSALKVVFVWGIFCTLLLICCPAPVFRIFITEKDVIPLGVDYLRILGVSQLFMSLEITTAGAFSGYGKTVPPSVISIVFTTLRIPLALILVHTTLALNGIWWSITISSILKGVLLFVWFYIFMRGEKLIYNRK
;
A
#
# COMPACT_ATOMS: atom_id res chain seq x y z
N MET A 1 24.35 17.76 -6.76
CA MET A 1 24.17 17.03 -5.48
C MET A 1 22.97 17.60 -4.75
N GLN A 2 21.92 16.82 -4.55
CA GLN A 2 20.74 17.33 -3.83
C GLN A 2 20.88 17.06 -2.33
N LYS A 3 20.59 18.09 -1.55
CA LYS A 3 20.64 18.04 -0.08
C LYS A 3 19.66 16.98 0.42
N LYS A 4 20.17 15.89 0.99
CA LYS A 4 19.43 14.89 1.78
C LYS A 4 18.56 15.62 2.79
N ILE A 5 17.34 15.15 2.99
CA ILE A 5 16.45 15.71 4.03
C ILE A 5 16.97 15.27 5.39
N ASP A 6 17.38 16.24 6.21
CA ASP A 6 17.80 15.95 7.59
C ASP A 6 16.54 15.77 8.45
N LEU A 7 16.21 14.52 8.74
CA LEU A 7 15.08 14.15 9.58
C LEU A 7 15.37 14.31 11.08
N VAL A 8 16.66 14.33 11.46
CA VAL A 8 17.08 14.34 12.86
C VAL A 8 17.30 15.75 13.40
N ASN A 9 17.79 16.71 12.58
CA ASN A 9 18.09 18.08 13.03
C ASN A 9 17.35 19.17 12.27
N GLY A 10 16.83 18.87 11.06
CA GLY A 10 16.11 19.83 10.21
C GLY A 10 14.77 20.32 10.79
N PRO A 11 14.15 21.37 10.24
CA PRO A 11 12.83 21.84 10.68
C PRO A 11 11.77 20.73 10.52
N VAL A 12 11.02 20.43 11.59
CA VAL A 12 10.12 19.26 11.67
C VAL A 12 9.11 19.20 10.52
N LEU A 13 8.27 20.23 10.39
CA LEU A 13 7.21 20.26 9.37
C LEU A 13 7.79 20.24 7.95
N SER A 14 8.84 21.03 7.70
CA SER A 14 9.49 21.08 6.38
C SER A 14 10.13 19.74 6.00
N SER A 15 10.75 19.04 6.97
CA SER A 15 11.34 17.72 6.73
C SER A 15 10.26 16.68 6.40
N LEU A 16 9.16 16.68 7.14
CA LEU A 16 8.02 15.79 6.90
C LEU A 16 7.37 16.05 5.54
N THR A 17 7.04 17.29 5.22
CA THR A 17 6.35 17.63 3.97
C THR A 17 7.22 17.37 2.74
N ARG A 18 8.51 17.71 2.79
CA ARG A 18 9.45 17.43 1.70
C ARG A 18 9.63 15.94 1.44
N LEU A 19 9.51 15.11 2.46
CA LEU A 19 9.56 13.66 2.31
C LEU A 19 8.20 13.12 1.85
N ALA A 20 7.09 13.58 2.45
CA ALA A 20 5.75 13.10 2.18
C ALA A 20 5.26 13.42 0.76
N VAL A 21 5.47 14.65 0.27
CA VAL A 21 4.94 15.09 -1.03
C VAL A 21 5.35 14.20 -2.20
N PRO A 22 6.64 13.84 -2.39
CA PRO A 22 7.01 12.91 -3.46
C PRO A 22 6.44 11.50 -3.26
N ILE A 23 6.29 11.03 -2.00
CA ILE A 23 5.70 9.71 -1.71
C ILE A 23 4.21 9.73 -2.06
N MET A 24 3.47 10.77 -1.69
CA MET A 24 2.07 10.97 -2.08
C MET A 24 1.91 11.01 -3.60
N ALA A 25 2.78 11.74 -4.29
CA ALA A 25 2.79 11.77 -5.75
C ALA A 25 3.04 10.38 -6.34
N THR A 26 3.95 9.59 -5.74
CA THR A 26 4.20 8.19 -6.12
C THR A 26 2.93 7.33 -5.96
N SER A 27 2.19 7.50 -4.87
CA SER A 27 0.94 6.76 -4.63
C SER A 27 -0.14 7.12 -5.65
N LEU A 28 -0.27 8.40 -6.01
CA LEU A 28 -1.20 8.85 -7.06
C LEU A 28 -0.79 8.33 -8.45
N ILE A 29 0.50 8.27 -8.75
CA ILE A 29 1.04 7.66 -9.97
C ILE A 29 0.72 6.17 -10.01
N GLN A 30 0.86 5.46 -8.89
CA GLN A 30 0.49 4.04 -8.79
C GLN A 30 -1.01 3.82 -9.03
N MET A 31 -1.86 4.72 -8.55
CA MET A 31 -3.29 4.68 -8.85
C MET A 31 -3.56 4.88 -10.34
N ALA A 32 -2.93 5.88 -10.96
CA ALA A 32 -3.06 6.14 -12.41
C ALA A 32 -2.58 4.94 -13.24
N TYR A 33 -1.50 4.28 -12.83
CA TYR A 33 -1.01 3.03 -13.41
C TYR A 33 -2.10 1.94 -13.40
N ASN A 34 -2.65 1.63 -12.23
CA ASN A 34 -3.67 0.60 -12.10
C ASN A 34 -4.94 0.91 -12.91
N MET A 35 -5.33 2.19 -12.98
CA MET A 35 -6.49 2.62 -13.79
C MET A 35 -6.23 2.47 -15.29
N THR A 36 -5.04 2.85 -15.75
CA THR A 36 -4.67 2.76 -17.16
C THR A 36 -4.61 1.32 -17.63
N ASP A 37 -3.99 0.44 -16.86
CA ASP A 37 -3.94 -1.00 -17.13
C ASP A 37 -5.35 -1.60 -17.25
N MET A 38 -6.25 -1.26 -16.30
CA MET A 38 -7.66 -1.71 -16.36
C MET A 38 -8.42 -1.17 -17.57
N ILE A 39 -8.13 0.05 -18.04
CA ILE A 39 -8.74 0.61 -19.25
C ILE A 39 -8.34 -0.21 -20.49
N TRP A 40 -7.07 -0.53 -20.64
CA TRP A 40 -6.59 -1.31 -21.78
C TRP A 40 -7.13 -2.74 -21.77
N ILE A 41 -7.12 -3.41 -20.60
CA ILE A 41 -7.69 -4.74 -20.43
C ILE A 41 -9.20 -4.75 -20.72
N GLY A 42 -9.92 -3.72 -20.25
CA GLY A 42 -11.36 -3.55 -20.51
C GLY A 42 -11.70 -3.45 -22.00
N ARG A 43 -10.81 -2.89 -22.83
CA ARG A 43 -10.99 -2.83 -24.28
C ARG A 43 -10.85 -4.18 -24.99
N ILE A 44 -10.21 -5.18 -24.37
CA ILE A 44 -10.13 -6.54 -24.90
C ILE A 44 -11.50 -7.24 -24.73
N GLY A 45 -12.19 -6.97 -23.62
CA GLY A 45 -13.50 -7.51 -23.29
C GLY A 45 -13.64 -8.00 -21.86
N SER A 46 -14.84 -8.32 -21.44
CA SER A 46 -15.18 -8.75 -20.08
C SER A 46 -14.46 -10.05 -19.67
N SER A 47 -14.21 -10.96 -20.61
CA SER A 47 -13.47 -12.19 -20.38
C SER A 47 -12.01 -11.93 -19.96
N ALA A 48 -11.36 -10.93 -20.58
CA ALA A 48 -10.01 -10.51 -20.20
C ALA A 48 -9.98 -9.88 -18.80
N VAL A 49 -10.97 -9.04 -18.48
CA VAL A 49 -11.12 -8.45 -17.15
C VAL A 49 -11.31 -9.53 -16.08
N ALA A 50 -12.11 -10.58 -16.38
CA ALA A 50 -12.30 -11.70 -15.46
C ALA A 50 -10.99 -12.50 -15.23
N SER A 51 -10.24 -12.77 -16.30
CA SER A 51 -8.95 -13.47 -16.22
C SER A 51 -7.93 -12.72 -15.36
N VAL A 52 -7.75 -11.42 -15.65
CA VAL A 52 -6.83 -10.54 -14.90
C VAL A 52 -7.31 -10.32 -13.47
N GLY A 53 -8.63 -10.22 -13.26
CA GLY A 53 -9.22 -10.08 -11.94
C GLY A 53 -8.93 -11.27 -11.03
N ALA A 54 -9.10 -12.50 -11.53
CA ALA A 54 -8.82 -13.71 -10.77
C ALA A 54 -7.33 -13.85 -10.42
N ALA A 55 -6.45 -13.69 -11.41
CA ALA A 55 -5.00 -13.74 -11.19
C ALA A 55 -4.50 -12.58 -10.33
N GLY A 56 -5.08 -11.39 -10.49
CA GLY A 56 -4.75 -10.18 -9.73
C GLY A 56 -4.95 -10.31 -8.21
N MET A 57 -5.83 -11.19 -7.75
CA MET A 57 -6.01 -11.45 -6.33
C MET A 57 -4.73 -12.01 -5.69
N TYR A 58 -3.99 -12.86 -6.40
CA TYR A 58 -2.70 -13.37 -5.93
C TYR A 58 -1.61 -12.28 -5.95
N MET A 59 -1.68 -11.32 -6.88
CA MET A 59 -0.82 -10.13 -6.86
C MET A 59 -1.09 -9.26 -5.62
N TRP A 60 -2.36 -9.09 -5.23
CA TRP A 60 -2.70 -8.36 -4.00
C TRP A 60 -2.21 -9.08 -2.74
N LEU A 61 -2.33 -10.40 -2.71
CA LEU A 61 -1.80 -11.22 -1.60
C LEU A 61 -0.28 -11.11 -1.50
N SER A 62 0.43 -11.09 -2.64
CA SER A 62 1.87 -10.94 -2.70
C SER A 62 2.36 -9.61 -2.12
N ASN A 63 1.61 -8.52 -2.30
CA ASN A 63 1.92 -7.21 -1.71
C ASN A 63 1.94 -7.27 -0.17
N GLY A 64 1.03 -8.04 0.43
CA GLY A 64 1.05 -8.31 1.88
C GLY A 64 2.34 -9.01 2.32
N LEU A 65 2.81 -9.98 1.55
CA LEU A 65 4.06 -10.69 1.85
C LEU A 65 5.28 -9.78 1.68
N ALA A 66 5.33 -8.97 0.62
CA ALA A 66 6.40 -8.00 0.39
C ALA A 66 6.50 -6.94 1.50
N ALA A 67 5.38 -6.59 2.13
CA ALA A 67 5.33 -5.64 3.24
C ALA A 67 6.20 -6.09 4.44
N LEU A 68 6.45 -7.40 4.60
CA LEU A 68 7.30 -7.94 5.65
C LEU A 68 8.73 -7.38 5.56
N ALA A 69 9.38 -7.58 4.43
CA ALA A 69 10.76 -7.13 4.21
C ALA A 69 10.83 -5.59 4.09
N LYS A 70 9.86 -4.97 3.41
CA LYS A 70 9.76 -3.51 3.28
C LYS A 70 9.69 -2.83 4.64
N MET A 71 8.71 -3.17 5.47
CA MET A 71 8.48 -2.51 6.75
C MET A 71 9.60 -2.80 7.74
N GLY A 72 9.99 -4.08 7.85
CA GLY A 72 11.08 -4.49 8.73
C GLY A 72 12.41 -3.84 8.35
N GLY A 73 12.74 -3.80 7.06
CA GLY A 73 13.93 -3.12 6.55
C GLY A 73 13.89 -1.61 6.78
N GLN A 74 12.79 -0.94 6.40
CA GLN A 74 12.63 0.51 6.56
C GLN A 74 12.83 0.98 8.00
N VAL A 75 12.23 0.31 8.96
CA VAL A 75 12.24 0.73 10.37
C VAL A 75 13.62 0.47 11.00
N ASN A 76 14.18 -0.74 10.82
CA ASN A 76 15.49 -1.06 11.41
C ASN A 76 16.62 -0.22 10.80
N VAL A 77 16.61 -0.01 9.48
CA VAL A 77 17.55 0.91 8.81
C VAL A 77 17.40 2.34 9.35
N GLY A 78 16.15 2.80 9.53
CA GLY A 78 15.89 4.11 10.13
C GLY A 78 16.45 4.24 11.55
N HIS A 79 16.27 3.22 12.38
CA HIS A 79 16.83 3.18 13.74
C HIS A 79 18.38 3.25 13.73
N ALA A 80 19.01 2.40 12.92
CA ALA A 80 20.47 2.37 12.84
C ALA A 80 21.07 3.68 12.29
N LEU A 81 20.45 4.28 11.25
CA LEU A 81 20.87 5.59 10.74
C LEU A 81 20.67 6.71 11.77
N GLY A 82 19.58 6.66 12.53
CA GLY A 82 19.33 7.60 13.62
C GLY A 82 20.39 7.52 14.73
N ALA A 83 20.85 6.31 15.03
CA ALA A 83 21.96 6.06 15.95
C ALA A 83 23.34 6.36 15.35
N SER A 84 23.39 6.89 14.12
CA SER A 84 24.64 7.15 13.37
C SER A 84 25.49 5.91 13.09
N ASN A 85 24.86 4.73 13.04
CA ASN A 85 25.50 3.46 12.75
C ASN A 85 25.18 3.02 11.30
N SER A 86 25.96 3.52 10.35
CA SER A 86 25.76 3.24 8.92
C SER A 86 26.08 1.78 8.55
N GLU A 87 26.99 1.12 9.27
CA GLU A 87 27.30 -0.29 9.03
C GLU A 87 26.15 -1.20 9.40
N GLU A 88 25.55 -1.02 10.57
CA GLU A 88 24.38 -1.76 11.02
C GLU A 88 23.16 -1.48 10.11
N ALA A 89 22.99 -0.23 9.67
CA ALA A 89 21.95 0.12 8.70
C ALA A 89 22.13 -0.65 7.39
N ALA A 90 23.35 -0.77 6.88
CA ALA A 90 23.65 -1.52 5.68
C ALA A 90 23.46 -3.03 5.86
N GLU A 91 23.72 -3.56 7.04
CA GLU A 91 23.45 -4.96 7.36
C GLU A 91 21.96 -5.26 7.35
N TYR A 92 21.13 -4.41 7.98
CA TYR A 92 19.67 -4.53 7.89
C TYR A 92 19.17 -4.41 6.44
N ALA A 93 19.72 -3.48 5.65
CA ALA A 93 19.35 -3.33 4.24
C ALA A 93 19.73 -4.57 3.41
N SER A 94 20.93 -5.12 3.61
CA SER A 94 21.40 -6.34 2.94
C SER A 94 20.47 -7.53 3.25
N ASN A 95 20.18 -7.74 4.54
CA ASN A 95 19.30 -8.83 4.98
C ASN A 95 17.84 -8.64 4.51
N ALA A 96 17.35 -7.40 4.46
CA ALA A 96 16.01 -7.11 3.93
C ALA A 96 15.92 -7.44 2.43
N LEU A 97 16.93 -7.09 1.62
CA LEU A 97 16.99 -7.43 0.21
C LEU A 97 17.11 -8.93 -0.03
N GLN A 98 17.92 -9.64 0.77
CA GLN A 98 18.05 -11.10 0.69
C GLN A 98 16.75 -11.81 1.07
N LEU A 99 16.06 -11.34 2.13
CA LEU A 99 14.74 -11.86 2.52
C LEU A 99 13.72 -11.62 1.39
N THR A 100 13.76 -10.45 0.77
CA THR A 100 12.91 -10.10 -0.37
C THR A 100 13.14 -11.04 -1.56
N LEU A 101 14.41 -11.31 -1.89
CA LEU A 101 14.78 -12.25 -2.96
C LEU A 101 14.24 -13.66 -2.64
N THR A 102 14.46 -14.14 -1.43
CA THR A 102 14.00 -15.46 -0.99
C THR A 102 12.48 -15.58 -1.07
N LEU A 103 11.75 -14.61 -0.49
CA LEU A 103 10.28 -14.62 -0.50
C LEU A 103 9.73 -14.47 -1.92
N GLY A 104 10.33 -13.62 -2.75
CA GLY A 104 9.92 -13.41 -4.14
C GLY A 104 10.12 -14.67 -5.01
N ILE A 105 11.25 -15.35 -4.85
CA ILE A 105 11.52 -16.61 -5.55
C ILE A 105 10.57 -17.71 -5.09
N ILE A 106 10.40 -17.90 -3.77
CA ILE A 106 9.50 -18.93 -3.24
C ILE A 106 8.06 -18.68 -3.72
N TYR A 107 7.57 -17.44 -3.59
CA TYR A 107 6.22 -17.08 -4.02
C TYR A 107 6.03 -17.27 -5.53
N GLY A 108 7.03 -16.84 -6.33
CA GLY A 108 7.02 -17.01 -7.77
C GLY A 108 6.97 -18.50 -8.18
N LEU A 109 7.79 -19.35 -7.57
CA LEU A 109 7.77 -20.78 -7.79
C LEU A 109 6.44 -21.42 -7.42
N VAL A 110 5.86 -21.05 -6.27
CA VAL A 110 4.53 -21.52 -5.85
C VAL A 110 3.46 -21.11 -6.87
N CYS A 111 3.51 -19.88 -7.40
CA CYS A 111 2.55 -19.42 -8.40
C CYS A 111 2.74 -20.11 -9.76
N ILE A 112 3.98 -20.37 -10.20
CA ILE A 112 4.23 -21.08 -11.47
C ILE A 112 3.79 -22.55 -11.35
N LEU A 113 4.26 -23.27 -10.33
CA LEU A 113 3.97 -24.69 -10.16
C LEU A 113 2.49 -24.95 -9.78
N GLY A 114 1.90 -24.01 -9.05
CA GLY A 114 0.51 -24.06 -8.59
C GLY A 114 -0.49 -23.31 -9.46
N ALA A 115 -0.12 -22.74 -10.62
CA ALA A 115 -0.97 -21.87 -11.41
C ALA A 115 -2.34 -22.49 -11.73
N LYS A 116 -2.36 -23.75 -12.17
CA LYS A 116 -3.61 -24.46 -12.49
C LYS A 116 -4.54 -24.59 -11.27
N PRO A 117 -4.15 -25.21 -10.15
CA PRO A 117 -5.04 -25.35 -8.99
C PRO A 117 -5.44 -23.97 -8.40
N LEU A 118 -4.55 -22.99 -8.40
CA LEU A 118 -4.85 -21.63 -7.92
C LEU A 118 -5.95 -20.96 -8.75
N ILE A 119 -5.89 -21.04 -10.07
CA ILE A 119 -6.94 -20.47 -10.93
C ILE A 119 -8.22 -21.29 -10.88
N HIS A 120 -8.15 -22.62 -10.80
CA HIS A 120 -9.36 -23.46 -10.68
C HIS A 120 -10.15 -23.20 -9.38
N PHE A 121 -9.50 -22.68 -8.33
CA PHE A 121 -10.17 -22.25 -7.11
C PHE A 121 -11.30 -21.23 -7.35
N PHE A 122 -11.20 -20.41 -8.41
CA PHE A 122 -12.23 -19.42 -8.73
C PHE A 122 -13.43 -19.97 -9.51
N HIS A 123 -13.43 -21.26 -9.89
CA HIS A 123 -14.51 -21.90 -10.65
C HIS A 123 -14.95 -21.12 -11.90
N LEU A 124 -13.98 -20.63 -12.67
CA LEU A 124 -14.24 -19.94 -13.93
C LEU A 124 -14.81 -20.92 -14.96
N ASN A 125 -15.82 -20.49 -15.74
CA ASN A 125 -16.56 -21.38 -16.60
C ASN A 125 -16.01 -21.50 -18.04
N GLN A 126 -15.30 -20.48 -18.54
CA GLN A 126 -14.80 -20.44 -19.92
C GLN A 126 -13.35 -20.91 -19.99
N ALA A 127 -13.06 -21.90 -20.84
CA ALA A 127 -11.72 -22.45 -21.02
C ALA A 127 -10.66 -21.40 -21.44
N GLN A 128 -11.08 -20.41 -22.24
CA GLN A 128 -10.20 -19.31 -22.64
C GLN A 128 -9.83 -18.41 -21.44
N VAL A 129 -10.84 -18.06 -20.62
CA VAL A 129 -10.63 -17.23 -19.41
C VAL A 129 -9.69 -17.92 -18.43
N ILE A 130 -9.83 -19.24 -18.26
CA ILE A 130 -8.93 -20.05 -17.41
C ILE A 130 -7.50 -20.03 -17.95
N ARG A 131 -7.32 -20.24 -19.26
CA ARG A 131 -5.97 -20.22 -19.88
C ARG A 131 -5.31 -18.85 -19.75
N ASP A 132 -6.03 -17.79 -20.07
CA ASP A 132 -5.53 -16.42 -19.98
C ASP A 132 -5.18 -16.05 -18.52
N ALA A 133 -5.97 -16.48 -17.55
CA ALA A 133 -5.71 -16.28 -16.13
C ALA A 133 -4.45 -17.04 -15.65
N ILE A 134 -4.24 -18.28 -16.12
CA ILE A 134 -3.05 -19.07 -15.81
C ILE A 134 -1.80 -18.38 -16.37
N TYR A 135 -1.79 -18.02 -17.65
CA TYR A 135 -0.64 -17.32 -18.24
C TYR A 135 -0.37 -15.97 -17.56
N TYR A 136 -1.41 -15.21 -17.26
CA TYR A 136 -1.26 -13.95 -16.54
C TYR A 136 -0.65 -14.16 -15.16
N LEU A 137 -1.10 -15.17 -14.41
CA LEU A 137 -0.59 -15.51 -13.09
C LEU A 137 0.88 -15.98 -13.17
N GLU A 138 1.20 -16.89 -14.09
CA GLU A 138 2.56 -17.41 -14.27
C GLU A 138 3.56 -16.29 -14.59
N ILE A 139 3.18 -15.33 -15.41
CA ILE A 139 4.06 -14.22 -15.79
C ILE A 139 4.16 -13.20 -14.64
N THR A 140 3.02 -12.69 -14.15
CA THR A 140 3.03 -11.58 -13.18
C THR A 140 3.47 -12.02 -11.80
N CYS A 141 2.93 -13.13 -11.29
CA CYS A 141 3.30 -13.66 -9.98
C CYS A 141 4.56 -14.54 -10.05
N GLY A 142 4.83 -15.21 -11.17
CA GLY A 142 6.09 -15.94 -11.36
C GLY A 142 7.30 -15.02 -11.32
N LEU A 143 7.19 -13.81 -11.87
CA LEU A 143 8.22 -12.78 -11.85
C LEU A 143 7.96 -11.68 -10.81
N VAL A 144 7.19 -11.97 -9.76
CA VAL A 144 6.85 -11.02 -8.68
C VAL A 144 8.07 -10.49 -7.93
N LEU A 145 9.21 -11.14 -8.08
CA LEU A 145 10.49 -10.74 -7.50
C LEU A 145 10.81 -9.26 -7.75
N PHE A 146 10.56 -8.76 -8.96
CA PHE A 146 10.80 -7.36 -9.31
C PHE A 146 9.87 -6.43 -8.49
N SER A 147 8.60 -6.78 -8.33
CA SER A 147 7.67 -6.02 -7.50
C SER A 147 8.09 -5.99 -6.03
N PHE A 148 8.55 -7.12 -5.49
CA PHE A 148 9.06 -7.23 -4.12
C PHE A 148 10.31 -6.37 -3.91
N LEU A 149 11.26 -6.44 -4.83
CA LEU A 149 12.46 -5.59 -4.80
C LEU A 149 12.09 -4.11 -4.84
N ASN A 150 11.19 -3.71 -5.72
CA ASN A 150 10.73 -2.33 -5.84
C ASN A 150 10.12 -1.81 -4.55
N GLN A 151 9.31 -2.62 -3.86
CA GLN A 151 8.74 -2.27 -2.57
C GLN A 151 9.80 -2.14 -1.48
N THR A 152 10.76 -3.05 -1.43
CA THR A 152 11.85 -3.02 -0.45
C THR A 152 12.77 -1.83 -0.69
N TYR A 153 13.19 -1.56 -1.93
CA TYR A 153 13.96 -0.35 -2.27
C TYR A 153 13.19 0.92 -1.90
N THR A 154 11.89 0.97 -2.16
CA THR A 154 11.04 2.10 -1.75
C THR A 154 11.12 2.33 -0.24
N GLY A 155 11.01 1.27 0.57
CA GLY A 155 11.17 1.36 2.02
C GLY A 155 12.55 1.85 2.44
N LEU A 156 13.62 1.30 1.86
CA LEU A 156 15.01 1.67 2.17
C LEU A 156 15.33 3.13 1.79
N PHE A 157 14.93 3.57 0.58
CA PHE A 157 15.11 4.97 0.17
C PHE A 157 14.29 5.94 1.03
N THR A 158 13.11 5.54 1.45
CA THR A 158 12.28 6.34 2.37
C THR A 158 12.95 6.41 3.75
N ALA A 159 13.53 5.31 4.25
CA ALA A 159 14.25 5.26 5.53
C ALA A 159 15.44 6.22 5.59
N ILE A 160 16.18 6.38 4.49
CA ILE A 160 17.28 7.35 4.41
C ILE A 160 16.84 8.81 4.21
N GLY A 161 15.53 9.06 4.12
CA GLY A 161 14.98 10.40 3.87
C GLY A 161 15.12 10.87 2.42
N ASN A 162 15.18 9.97 1.44
CA ASN A 162 15.32 10.29 0.03
C ASN A 162 14.19 9.66 -0.81
N SER A 163 13.10 10.38 -0.98
CA SER A 163 11.93 9.93 -1.76
C SER A 163 12.02 10.18 -3.28
N ARG A 164 13.04 10.90 -3.76
CA ARG A 164 13.19 11.20 -5.19
C ARG A 164 13.44 9.97 -6.07
N PRO A 165 14.38 9.06 -5.73
CA PRO A 165 14.55 7.82 -6.48
C PRO A 165 13.25 7.06 -6.61
N VAL A 166 12.44 7.01 -5.54
CA VAL A 166 11.14 6.35 -5.53
C VAL A 166 10.19 6.99 -6.54
N PHE A 167 10.04 8.31 -6.48
CA PHE A 167 9.18 9.06 -7.41
C PHE A 167 9.62 8.88 -8.87
N LEU A 168 10.91 9.05 -9.17
CA LEU A 168 11.42 8.96 -10.53
C LEU A 168 11.28 7.55 -11.10
N ALA A 169 11.66 6.51 -10.33
CA ALA A 169 11.57 5.13 -10.78
C ALA A 169 10.11 4.73 -11.04
N THR A 170 9.20 5.05 -10.12
CA THR A 170 7.77 4.71 -10.27
C THR A 170 7.13 5.47 -11.44
N THR A 171 7.46 6.76 -11.62
CA THR A 171 6.96 7.53 -12.76
C THR A 171 7.45 6.94 -14.10
N THR A 172 8.73 6.55 -14.17
CA THR A 172 9.25 5.90 -15.38
C THR A 172 8.55 4.57 -15.63
N GLY A 173 8.32 3.76 -14.59
CA GLY A 173 7.57 2.52 -14.71
C GLY A 173 6.15 2.74 -15.26
N LEU A 174 5.44 3.77 -14.76
CA LEU A 174 4.13 4.14 -15.29
C LEU A 174 4.18 4.50 -16.77
N VAL A 175 5.11 5.39 -17.18
CA VAL A 175 5.23 5.82 -18.58
C VAL A 175 5.54 4.62 -19.49
N VAL A 176 6.45 3.75 -19.08
CA VAL A 176 6.80 2.54 -19.83
C VAL A 176 5.57 1.64 -19.97
N ASN A 177 4.81 1.40 -18.89
CA ASN A 177 3.63 0.55 -18.94
C ASN A 177 2.53 1.14 -19.83
N ILE A 178 2.24 2.44 -19.72
CA ILE A 178 1.25 3.12 -20.59
C ILE A 178 1.58 2.96 -22.08
N ILE A 179 2.87 2.93 -22.42
CA ILE A 179 3.32 2.75 -23.81
C ILE A 179 3.28 1.27 -24.20
N LEU A 180 3.78 0.37 -23.34
CA LEU A 180 3.91 -1.04 -23.66
C LEU A 180 2.57 -1.78 -23.68
N ASP A 181 1.61 -1.41 -22.82
CA ASP A 181 0.30 -2.06 -22.76
C ASP A 181 -0.39 -2.07 -24.13
N PRO A 182 -0.70 -0.93 -24.79
CA PRO A 182 -1.36 -0.96 -26.08
C PRO A 182 -0.52 -1.62 -27.16
N VAL A 183 0.80 -1.49 -27.10
CA VAL A 183 1.71 -2.09 -28.09
C VAL A 183 1.65 -3.62 -28.04
N LEU A 184 1.71 -4.22 -26.85
CA LEU A 184 1.72 -5.66 -26.66
C LEU A 184 0.30 -6.28 -26.65
N ILE A 185 -0.69 -5.54 -26.14
CA ILE A 185 -2.08 -6.00 -26.10
C ILE A 185 -2.66 -6.09 -27.50
N PHE A 186 -2.52 -5.03 -28.31
CA PHE A 186 -3.15 -4.88 -29.61
C PHE A 186 -2.23 -5.17 -30.79
N GLY A 187 -0.92 -5.41 -30.55
CA GLY A 187 0.03 -5.71 -31.60
C GLY A 187 0.36 -4.52 -32.50
N ILE A 188 0.68 -3.35 -31.89
CA ILE A 188 1.02 -2.15 -32.65
C ILE A 188 2.46 -2.24 -33.18
N GLY A 189 2.63 -1.99 -34.48
CA GLY A 189 3.93 -2.05 -35.16
C GLY A 189 4.38 -3.48 -35.46
N PRO A 190 5.63 -3.88 -35.13
CA PRO A 190 6.15 -5.22 -35.43
C PRO A 190 5.75 -6.29 -34.41
N PHE A 191 4.98 -5.94 -33.39
CA PHE A 191 4.64 -6.84 -32.29
C PHE A 191 3.37 -7.65 -32.59
N PRO A 192 3.30 -8.94 -32.19
CA PRO A 192 2.09 -9.74 -32.32
C PRO A 192 1.01 -9.30 -31.31
N VAL A 193 -0.25 -9.59 -31.61
CA VAL A 193 -1.39 -9.35 -30.69
C VAL A 193 -1.35 -10.38 -29.58
N LEU A 194 -0.93 -9.97 -28.37
CA LEU A 194 -0.78 -10.85 -27.21
C LEU A 194 -1.95 -10.78 -26.21
N ARG A 195 -2.86 -9.83 -26.36
CA ARG A 195 -4.04 -9.63 -25.48
C ARG A 195 -3.64 -9.62 -23.98
N VAL A 196 -4.25 -10.50 -23.16
CA VAL A 196 -4.02 -10.60 -21.71
C VAL A 196 -2.55 -10.92 -21.37
N THR A 197 -1.92 -11.79 -22.15
CA THR A 197 -0.49 -12.10 -21.99
C THR A 197 0.39 -10.88 -22.27
N GLY A 198 -0.01 -10.02 -23.22
CA GLY A 198 0.67 -8.75 -23.51
C GLY A 198 0.65 -7.79 -22.32
N ALA A 199 -0.50 -7.67 -21.65
CA ALA A 199 -0.61 -6.87 -20.42
C ALA A 199 0.30 -7.41 -19.30
N ALA A 200 0.36 -8.74 -19.11
CA ALA A 200 1.24 -9.35 -18.13
C ALA A 200 2.73 -9.04 -18.41
N ILE A 201 3.16 -9.16 -19.67
CA ILE A 201 4.54 -8.88 -20.08
C ILE A 201 4.87 -7.39 -19.92
N ALA A 202 3.95 -6.49 -20.31
CA ALA A 202 4.14 -5.04 -20.14
C ALA A 202 4.31 -4.67 -18.66
N THR A 203 3.45 -5.20 -17.79
CA THR A 203 3.51 -4.99 -16.33
C THR A 203 4.86 -5.45 -15.76
N VAL A 204 5.28 -6.66 -16.05
CA VAL A 204 6.56 -7.21 -15.54
C VAL A 204 7.75 -6.44 -16.11
N THR A 205 7.72 -6.08 -17.40
CA THR A 205 8.78 -5.28 -18.01
C THR A 205 8.91 -3.91 -17.34
N ALA A 206 7.79 -3.24 -17.08
CA ALA A 206 7.78 -1.98 -16.34
C ALA A 206 8.38 -2.15 -14.93
N GLN A 207 7.99 -3.20 -14.19
CA GLN A 207 8.54 -3.50 -12.86
C GLN A 207 10.05 -3.79 -12.91
N MET A 208 10.51 -4.49 -13.94
CA MET A 208 11.93 -4.78 -14.15
C MET A 208 12.74 -3.50 -14.39
N ILE A 209 12.22 -2.58 -15.21
CA ILE A 209 12.85 -1.28 -15.47
C ILE A 209 12.94 -0.46 -14.18
N VAL A 210 11.86 -0.44 -13.37
CA VAL A 210 11.85 0.21 -12.05
C VAL A 210 12.92 -0.38 -11.14
N THR A 211 13.07 -1.71 -11.11
CA THR A 211 14.12 -2.38 -10.31
C THR A 211 15.52 -1.97 -10.76
N VAL A 212 15.76 -1.95 -12.08
CA VAL A 212 17.05 -1.50 -12.64
C VAL A 212 17.35 -0.05 -12.27
N MET A 213 16.33 0.82 -12.34
CA MET A 213 16.49 2.23 -11.91
C MET A 213 16.82 2.34 -10.43
N PHE A 214 16.13 1.58 -9.56
CA PHE A 214 16.46 1.55 -8.14
C PHE A 214 17.89 1.06 -7.89
N PHE A 215 18.32 0.04 -8.61
CA PHE A 215 19.69 -0.44 -8.52
C PHE A 215 20.72 0.62 -8.94
N ILE A 216 20.46 1.35 -10.04
CA ILE A 216 21.32 2.47 -10.50
C ILE A 216 21.34 3.59 -9.43
N PHE A 217 20.21 3.94 -8.85
CA PHE A 217 20.16 4.94 -7.78
C PHE A 217 20.87 4.46 -6.51
N ALA A 218 20.75 3.18 -6.17
CA ALA A 218 21.47 2.58 -5.05
C ALA A 218 22.99 2.62 -5.25
N MET A 219 23.49 2.32 -6.45
CA MET A 219 24.92 2.43 -6.76
C MET A 219 25.46 3.86 -6.64
N LYS A 220 24.62 4.87 -6.79
CA LYS A 220 24.99 6.29 -6.66
C LYS A 220 24.80 6.83 -5.24
N ASP A 221 24.19 6.06 -4.34
CA ASP A 221 23.94 6.49 -2.96
C ASP A 221 25.17 6.25 -2.09
N THR A 222 25.59 7.30 -1.39
CA THR A 222 26.77 7.31 -0.52
C THR A 222 26.42 7.21 0.97
N VAL A 223 25.14 7.03 1.31
CA VAL A 223 24.68 7.04 2.71
C VAL A 223 24.48 5.63 3.25
N LEU A 224 23.78 4.79 2.50
CA LEU A 224 23.40 3.45 2.88
C LEU A 224 24.00 2.42 1.94
N PHE A 225 23.69 2.57 0.64
CA PHE A 225 23.94 1.50 -0.32
C PHE A 225 25.41 1.28 -0.66
N GLN A 226 26.29 2.26 -0.45
CA GLN A 226 27.75 2.03 -0.59
C GLN A 226 28.31 0.98 0.39
N TYR A 227 27.62 0.76 1.53
CA TYR A 227 28.02 -0.22 2.54
C TYR A 227 27.25 -1.55 2.41
N VAL A 228 26.21 -1.62 1.57
CA VAL A 228 25.37 -2.81 1.38
C VAL A 228 26.16 -3.90 0.67
N ARG A 229 26.22 -5.09 1.27
CA ARG A 229 26.89 -6.28 0.73
C ARG A 229 25.84 -7.34 0.32
N TYR A 230 25.45 -7.34 -0.92
CA TYR A 230 24.40 -8.21 -1.46
C TYR A 230 24.67 -9.72 -1.31
N LEU A 231 25.96 -10.12 -1.36
CA LEU A 231 26.41 -11.52 -1.32
C LEU A 231 26.92 -11.98 0.05
N LYS A 232 26.85 -11.15 1.09
CA LYS A 232 27.18 -11.56 2.46
C LYS A 232 26.17 -12.60 2.94
N LYS A 233 26.63 -13.61 3.71
CA LYS A 233 25.71 -14.58 4.32
C LYS A 233 24.67 -13.86 5.19
N PRO A 234 23.37 -14.27 5.09
CA PRO A 234 22.32 -13.68 5.93
C PRO A 234 22.64 -13.86 7.42
N ASP A 235 22.43 -12.80 8.19
CA ASP A 235 22.56 -12.84 9.64
C ASP A 235 21.20 -13.03 10.30
N LEU A 236 21.07 -14.11 11.06
CA LEU A 236 19.84 -14.47 11.76
C LEU A 236 19.39 -13.40 12.75
N HIS A 237 20.32 -12.64 13.37
CA HIS A 237 19.98 -11.55 14.28
C HIS A 237 19.21 -10.44 13.54
N HIS A 238 19.77 -9.97 12.44
CA HIS A 238 19.13 -8.93 11.61
C HIS A 238 17.84 -9.42 10.96
N LEU A 239 17.81 -10.66 10.46
CA LEU A 239 16.59 -11.26 9.92
C LEU A 239 15.46 -11.32 10.97
N LYS A 240 15.78 -11.75 12.20
CA LYS A 240 14.81 -11.79 13.30
C LYS A 240 14.27 -10.40 13.62
N GLY A 241 15.12 -9.37 13.60
CA GLY A 241 14.71 -7.96 13.75
C GLY A 241 13.75 -7.52 12.67
N ILE A 242 14.05 -7.83 11.39
CA ILE A 242 13.21 -7.50 10.24
C ILE A 242 11.85 -8.21 10.36
N VAL A 243 11.86 -9.52 10.60
CA VAL A 243 10.63 -10.32 10.71
C VAL A 243 9.78 -9.86 11.88
N ARG A 244 10.35 -9.57 13.03
CA ARG A 244 9.62 -9.11 14.22
C ARG A 244 8.80 -7.84 13.96
N ILE A 245 9.33 -6.92 13.17
CA ILE A 245 8.67 -5.66 12.82
C ILE A 245 7.74 -5.84 11.62
N GLY A 246 8.16 -6.58 10.60
CA GLY A 246 7.41 -6.72 9.36
C GLY A 246 6.27 -7.72 9.41
N PHE A 247 6.37 -8.79 10.20
CA PHE A 247 5.38 -9.86 10.25
C PHE A 247 3.97 -9.39 10.66
N PRO A 248 3.78 -8.59 11.73
CA PRO A 248 2.45 -8.09 12.06
C PRO A 248 1.80 -7.29 10.93
N THR A 249 2.58 -6.45 10.26
CA THR A 249 2.11 -5.64 9.12
C THR A 249 1.76 -6.50 7.91
N SER A 250 2.55 -7.54 7.64
CA SER A 250 2.29 -8.50 6.56
C SER A 250 0.97 -9.24 6.78
N VAL A 251 0.78 -9.81 7.97
CA VAL A 251 -0.46 -10.52 8.34
C VAL A 251 -1.66 -9.58 8.27
N GLN A 252 -1.53 -8.34 8.77
CA GLN A 252 -2.58 -7.32 8.68
C GLN A 252 -2.98 -7.06 7.23
N SER A 253 -2.03 -6.87 6.33
CA SER A 253 -2.29 -6.58 4.91
C SER A 253 -2.97 -7.75 4.20
N MET A 254 -2.53 -8.98 4.47
CA MET A 254 -3.13 -10.19 3.90
C MET A 254 -4.58 -10.39 4.38
N LEU A 255 -4.82 -10.24 5.68
CA LEU A 255 -6.17 -10.36 6.27
C LEU A 255 -7.10 -9.24 5.78
N PHE A 256 -6.60 -8.00 5.65
CA PHE A 256 -7.38 -6.90 5.09
C PHE A 256 -7.87 -7.24 3.68
N THR A 257 -7.01 -7.80 2.83
CA THR A 257 -7.38 -8.23 1.48
C THR A 257 -8.47 -9.31 1.52
N GLY A 258 -8.28 -10.35 2.34
CA GLY A 258 -9.27 -11.44 2.46
C GLY A 258 -10.63 -10.97 2.97
N ILE A 259 -10.66 -10.10 3.98
CA ILE A 259 -11.91 -9.54 4.53
C ILE A 259 -12.59 -8.63 3.51
N SER A 260 -11.82 -7.83 2.77
CA SER A 260 -12.37 -6.97 1.71
C SER A 260 -13.04 -7.78 0.60
N MET A 261 -12.50 -8.97 0.27
CA MET A 261 -13.13 -9.90 -0.68
C MET A 261 -14.47 -10.43 -0.17
N ILE A 262 -14.56 -10.78 1.12
CA ILE A 262 -15.81 -11.24 1.75
C ILE A 262 -16.85 -10.12 1.71
N VAL A 263 -16.47 -8.89 2.07
CA VAL A 263 -17.37 -7.73 2.01
C VAL A 263 -17.84 -7.45 0.58
N ALA A 264 -16.95 -7.53 -0.40
CA ALA A 264 -17.31 -7.37 -1.82
C ALA A 264 -18.32 -8.43 -2.28
N ARG A 265 -18.18 -9.68 -1.80
CA ARG A 265 -19.15 -10.75 -2.08
C ARG A 265 -20.53 -10.47 -1.47
N LEU A 266 -20.60 -9.90 -0.26
CA LEU A 266 -21.86 -9.49 0.34
C LEU A 266 -22.56 -8.40 -0.48
N VAL A 267 -21.81 -7.42 -0.99
CA VAL A 267 -22.34 -6.36 -1.87
C VAL A 267 -22.82 -6.93 -3.20
N ALA A 268 -22.11 -7.91 -3.76
CA ALA A 268 -22.52 -8.56 -5.02
C ALA A 268 -23.90 -9.24 -4.92
N GLY A 269 -24.33 -9.65 -3.73
CA GLY A 269 -25.69 -10.15 -3.48
C GLY A 269 -26.81 -9.13 -3.75
N TYR A 270 -26.48 -7.83 -3.85
CA TYR A 270 -27.42 -6.74 -4.17
C TYR A 270 -27.44 -6.33 -5.65
N GLY A 271 -26.68 -7.04 -6.50
CA GLY A 271 -26.68 -6.84 -7.94
C GLY A 271 -25.53 -5.98 -8.47
N ASP A 272 -25.45 -5.90 -9.79
CA ASP A 272 -24.33 -5.30 -10.51
C ASP A 272 -24.17 -3.80 -10.24
N ALA A 273 -25.26 -3.07 -10.06
CA ALA A 273 -25.24 -1.65 -9.73
C ALA A 273 -24.54 -1.39 -8.38
N ALA A 274 -24.79 -2.22 -7.36
CA ALA A 274 -24.15 -2.10 -6.06
C ALA A 274 -22.64 -2.38 -6.16
N VAL A 275 -22.23 -3.37 -6.93
CA VAL A 275 -20.82 -3.69 -7.21
C VAL A 275 -20.13 -2.53 -7.93
N ALA A 276 -20.77 -1.97 -8.96
CA ALA A 276 -20.26 -0.82 -9.70
C ALA A 276 -20.07 0.41 -8.80
N VAL A 277 -21.06 0.70 -7.97
CA VAL A 277 -21.01 1.80 -6.99
C VAL A 277 -19.87 1.61 -6.01
N GLN A 278 -19.71 0.42 -5.41
CA GLN A 278 -18.62 0.15 -4.49
C GLN A 278 -17.26 0.25 -5.18
N LYS A 279 -17.13 -0.23 -6.40
CA LYS A 279 -15.89 -0.16 -7.18
C LYS A 279 -15.48 1.30 -7.43
N VAL A 280 -16.39 2.11 -7.96
CA VAL A 280 -16.15 3.52 -8.26
C VAL A 280 -15.94 4.33 -6.97
N GLY A 281 -16.80 4.11 -5.97
CA GLY A 281 -16.67 4.78 -4.67
C GLY A 281 -15.34 4.51 -4.00
N SER A 282 -14.85 3.26 -3.99
CA SER A 282 -13.55 2.92 -3.45
C SER A 282 -12.38 3.57 -4.19
N GLN A 283 -12.50 3.81 -5.50
CA GLN A 283 -11.50 4.57 -6.27
C GLN A 283 -11.49 6.06 -5.85
N ILE A 284 -12.66 6.65 -5.63
CA ILE A 284 -12.77 8.03 -5.14
C ILE A 284 -12.12 8.16 -3.76
N GLU A 285 -12.42 7.23 -2.84
CA GLU A 285 -11.82 7.19 -1.51
C GLU A 285 -10.31 6.96 -1.54
N SER A 286 -9.80 6.25 -2.55
CA SER A 286 -8.37 5.92 -2.63
C SER A 286 -7.49 7.16 -2.66
N ILE A 287 -7.95 8.27 -3.20
CA ILE A 287 -7.24 9.56 -3.18
C ILE A 287 -7.00 10.01 -1.73
N SER A 288 -7.99 9.83 -0.86
CA SER A 288 -7.89 10.21 0.55
C SER A 288 -6.88 9.35 1.31
N TRP A 289 -7.02 8.02 1.25
CA TRP A 289 -6.16 7.14 2.04
C TRP A 289 -4.75 6.97 1.46
N MET A 290 -4.56 7.08 0.14
CA MET A 290 -3.22 7.09 -0.46
C MET A 290 -2.42 8.35 -0.07
N THR A 291 -3.10 9.48 0.03
CA THR A 291 -2.49 10.70 0.56
C THR A 291 -2.06 10.53 2.02
N ALA A 292 -2.93 9.94 2.85
CA ALA A 292 -2.61 9.64 4.24
C ALA A 292 -1.47 8.62 4.36
N ASP A 293 -1.40 7.61 3.50
CA ASP A 293 -0.33 6.61 3.46
C ASP A 293 1.03 7.23 3.12
N GLY A 294 1.07 8.17 2.18
CA GLY A 294 2.28 8.93 1.88
C GLY A 294 2.80 9.72 3.09
N PHE A 295 1.91 10.34 3.86
CA PHE A 295 2.26 10.97 5.14
C PHE A 295 2.70 9.96 6.19
N ALA A 296 2.03 8.83 6.30
CA ALA A 296 2.38 7.76 7.23
C ALA A 296 3.79 7.21 6.97
N ALA A 297 4.17 7.02 5.71
CA ALA A 297 5.51 6.60 5.33
C ALA A 297 6.58 7.63 5.73
N ALA A 298 6.29 8.92 5.56
CA ALA A 298 7.18 9.99 5.99
C ALA A 298 7.29 10.06 7.53
N VAL A 299 6.18 9.94 8.25
CA VAL A 299 6.15 9.90 9.72
C VAL A 299 6.87 8.66 10.24
N ASN A 300 6.73 7.52 9.59
CA ASN A 300 7.46 6.30 9.93
C ASN A 300 8.98 6.54 9.88
N SER A 301 9.50 7.06 8.77
CA SER A 301 10.93 7.31 8.61
C SER A 301 11.45 8.43 9.53
N PHE A 302 10.64 9.48 9.75
CA PHE A 302 10.96 10.52 10.72
C PHE A 302 11.04 9.97 12.14
N THR A 303 10.06 9.16 12.53
CA THR A 303 9.98 8.55 13.86
C THR A 303 11.12 7.55 14.05
N SER A 304 11.41 6.69 13.07
CA SER A 304 12.45 5.68 13.16
C SER A 304 13.84 6.30 13.34
N GLN A 305 14.20 7.32 12.55
CA GLN A 305 15.49 8.00 12.70
C GLN A 305 15.59 8.75 14.03
N ASN A 306 14.55 9.46 14.47
CA ASN A 306 14.56 10.16 15.74
C ASN A 306 14.52 9.21 16.94
N HIS A 307 13.94 8.01 16.79
CA HIS A 307 14.00 6.97 17.81
C HIS A 307 15.43 6.46 17.98
N GLY A 308 16.10 6.11 16.88
CA GLY A 308 17.52 5.72 16.91
C GLY A 308 18.43 6.80 17.47
N ALA A 309 18.14 8.08 17.18
CA ALA A 309 18.86 9.22 17.74
C ALA A 309 18.51 9.55 19.22
N GLY A 310 17.58 8.83 19.85
CA GLY A 310 17.13 9.09 21.23
C GLY A 310 16.30 10.36 21.40
N LYS A 311 15.86 11.02 20.29
CA LYS A 311 15.17 12.32 20.30
C LYS A 311 13.64 12.19 20.50
N LYS A 312 13.21 11.63 21.64
CA LYS A 312 11.80 11.35 21.95
C LYS A 312 10.88 12.56 21.82
N ARG A 313 11.29 13.74 22.32
CA ARG A 313 10.51 14.99 22.19
C ARG A 313 10.27 15.37 20.73
N ARG A 314 11.25 15.12 19.87
CA ARG A 314 11.16 15.42 18.46
C ARG A 314 10.20 14.48 17.74
N ILE A 315 10.11 13.21 18.14
CA ILE A 315 9.11 12.26 17.64
C ILE A 315 7.70 12.80 17.92
N TYR A 316 7.44 13.24 19.14
CA TYR A 316 6.15 13.83 19.50
C TYR A 316 5.82 15.07 18.65
N GLN A 317 6.78 15.98 18.50
CA GLN A 317 6.60 17.18 17.66
C GLN A 317 6.32 16.83 16.21
N GLY A 318 7.01 15.82 15.65
CA GLY A 318 6.79 15.33 14.30
C GLY A 318 5.40 14.74 14.12
N TYR A 319 4.99 13.88 15.04
CA TYR A 319 3.67 13.29 15.04
C TYR A 319 2.56 14.34 15.11
N VAL A 320 2.63 15.29 16.05
CA VAL A 320 1.65 16.37 16.19
C VAL A 320 1.61 17.26 14.94
N SER A 321 2.76 17.53 14.33
CA SER A 321 2.82 18.31 13.08
C SER A 321 2.17 17.56 11.92
N ALA A 322 2.40 16.27 11.81
CA ALA A 322 1.76 15.43 10.80
C ALA A 322 0.24 15.33 11.02
N LEU A 323 -0.18 15.14 12.27
CA LEU A 323 -1.60 15.11 12.62
C LEU A 323 -2.35 16.38 12.19
N LYS A 324 -1.76 17.58 12.40
CA LYS A 324 -2.38 18.84 11.96
C LYS A 324 -2.66 18.86 10.45
N VAL A 325 -1.68 18.42 9.65
CA VAL A 325 -1.83 18.38 8.19
C VAL A 325 -2.89 17.35 7.79
N VAL A 326 -2.79 16.15 8.34
CA VAL A 326 -3.71 15.05 8.01
C VAL A 326 -5.13 15.31 8.53
N PHE A 327 -5.27 16.00 9.63
CA PHE A 327 -6.57 16.44 10.17
C PHE A 327 -7.28 17.40 9.21
N VAL A 328 -6.58 18.42 8.73
CA VAL A 328 -7.11 19.35 7.72
C VAL A 328 -7.48 18.61 6.43
N TRP A 329 -6.63 17.70 5.97
CA TRP A 329 -6.91 16.88 4.81
C TRP A 329 -8.12 15.96 5.00
N GLY A 330 -8.19 15.26 6.14
CA GLY A 330 -9.29 14.36 6.47
C GLY A 330 -10.63 15.09 6.58
N ILE A 331 -10.65 16.29 7.19
CA ILE A 331 -11.85 17.15 7.22
C ILE A 331 -12.23 17.55 5.80
N PHE A 332 -11.29 18.00 4.98
CA PHE A 332 -11.56 18.35 3.59
C PHE A 332 -12.20 17.20 2.81
N CYS A 333 -11.62 16.00 2.88
CA CYS A 333 -12.20 14.81 2.24
C CYS A 333 -13.58 14.45 2.80
N THR A 334 -13.76 14.50 4.12
CA THR A 334 -15.05 14.26 4.76
C THR A 334 -16.11 15.23 4.24
N LEU A 335 -15.83 16.53 4.27
CA LEU A 335 -16.77 17.56 3.80
C LEU A 335 -17.06 17.43 2.30
N LEU A 336 -16.04 17.16 1.48
CA LEU A 336 -16.20 16.96 0.04
C LEU A 336 -17.17 15.80 -0.26
N LEU A 337 -16.98 14.64 0.41
CA LEU A 337 -17.79 13.46 0.14
C LEU A 337 -19.20 13.56 0.75
N ILE A 338 -19.39 14.29 1.84
CA ILE A 338 -20.71 14.47 2.47
C ILE A 338 -21.51 15.57 1.76
N CYS A 339 -20.87 16.71 1.44
CA CYS A 339 -21.57 17.87 0.88
C CYS A 339 -21.70 17.83 -0.64
N CYS A 340 -20.72 17.24 -1.34
CA CYS A 340 -20.67 17.21 -2.81
C CYS A 340 -20.59 15.79 -3.38
N PRO A 341 -21.34 14.79 -2.87
CA PRO A 341 -21.22 13.40 -3.36
C PRO A 341 -21.69 13.25 -4.80
N ALA A 342 -22.82 13.88 -5.19
CA ALA A 342 -23.38 13.75 -6.52
C ALA A 342 -22.48 14.31 -7.63
N PRO A 343 -21.92 15.52 -7.54
CA PRO A 343 -20.93 16.01 -8.52
C PRO A 343 -19.70 15.10 -8.65
N VAL A 344 -19.16 14.65 -7.50
CA VAL A 344 -17.97 13.79 -7.48
C VAL A 344 -18.25 12.42 -8.11
N PHE A 345 -19.38 11.81 -7.81
CA PHE A 345 -19.75 10.50 -8.36
C PHE A 345 -20.07 10.56 -9.86
N ARG A 346 -20.72 11.65 -10.33
CA ARG A 346 -21.06 11.87 -11.76
C ARG A 346 -19.85 11.98 -12.67
N ILE A 347 -18.67 12.27 -12.15
CA ILE A 347 -17.43 12.25 -12.96
C ILE A 347 -17.18 10.85 -13.53
N PHE A 348 -17.61 9.80 -12.83
CA PHE A 348 -17.32 8.40 -13.16
C PHE A 348 -18.53 7.66 -13.74
N ILE A 349 -19.73 7.90 -13.18
CA ILE A 349 -20.97 7.24 -13.60
C ILE A 349 -22.03 8.31 -13.87
N THR A 350 -22.63 8.26 -15.09
CA THR A 350 -23.64 9.20 -15.55
C THR A 350 -25.05 8.64 -15.53
N GLU A 351 -25.21 7.35 -15.24
CA GLU A 351 -26.50 6.66 -15.18
C GLU A 351 -27.35 7.18 -14.03
N LYS A 352 -28.53 7.76 -14.37
CA LYS A 352 -29.39 8.45 -13.40
C LYS A 352 -29.89 7.55 -12.27
N ASP A 353 -30.11 6.28 -12.56
CA ASP A 353 -30.66 5.31 -11.59
C ASP A 353 -29.59 4.82 -10.59
N VAL A 354 -28.31 4.92 -10.95
CA VAL A 354 -27.17 4.49 -10.10
C VAL A 354 -26.64 5.62 -9.22
N ILE A 355 -26.82 6.88 -9.64
CA ILE A 355 -26.33 8.06 -8.92
C ILE A 355 -26.81 8.12 -7.46
N PRO A 356 -28.11 7.91 -7.12
CA PRO A 356 -28.57 7.97 -5.73
C PRO A 356 -27.81 6.99 -4.82
N LEU A 357 -27.59 5.76 -5.31
CA LEU A 357 -26.85 4.75 -4.58
C LEU A 357 -25.39 5.14 -4.35
N GLY A 358 -24.75 5.76 -5.36
CA GLY A 358 -23.40 6.31 -5.26
C GLY A 358 -23.30 7.48 -4.30
N VAL A 359 -24.33 8.31 -4.21
CA VAL A 359 -24.43 9.41 -3.24
C VAL A 359 -24.49 8.87 -1.81
N ASP A 360 -25.30 7.84 -1.57
CA ASP A 360 -25.41 7.19 -0.26
C ASP A 360 -24.07 6.56 0.14
N TYR A 361 -23.43 5.83 -0.78
CA TYR A 361 -22.11 5.26 -0.57
C TYR A 361 -21.11 6.34 -0.12
N LEU A 362 -20.94 7.40 -0.92
CA LEU A 362 -19.94 8.44 -0.63
C LEU A 362 -20.25 9.19 0.68
N ARG A 363 -21.50 9.43 1.02
CA ARG A 363 -21.89 10.05 2.28
C ARG A 363 -21.52 9.16 3.47
N ILE A 364 -21.87 7.89 3.41
CA ILE A 364 -21.61 6.93 4.49
C ILE A 364 -20.09 6.78 4.71
N LEU A 365 -19.33 6.54 3.67
CA LEU A 365 -17.88 6.35 3.76
C LEU A 365 -17.17 7.69 4.05
N GLY A 366 -17.74 8.80 3.59
CA GLY A 366 -17.25 10.16 3.86
C GLY A 366 -17.08 10.45 5.34
N VAL A 367 -18.01 9.98 6.19
CA VAL A 367 -17.94 10.16 7.66
C VAL A 367 -16.65 9.59 8.26
N SER A 368 -16.10 8.54 7.70
CA SER A 368 -14.91 7.87 8.24
C SER A 368 -13.58 8.41 7.72
N GLN A 369 -13.56 9.30 6.72
CA GLN A 369 -12.31 9.70 6.05
C GLN A 369 -11.30 10.37 6.99
N LEU A 370 -11.77 11.22 7.89
CA LEU A 370 -10.93 11.82 8.93
C LEU A 370 -10.31 10.76 9.83
N PHE A 371 -11.11 9.83 10.32
CA PHE A 371 -10.66 8.78 11.26
C PHE A 371 -9.71 7.80 10.59
N MET A 372 -9.96 7.46 9.33
CA MET A 372 -9.09 6.62 8.52
C MET A 372 -7.72 7.28 8.29
N SER A 373 -7.70 8.57 7.98
CA SER A 373 -6.46 9.33 7.81
C SER A 373 -5.66 9.41 9.12
N LEU A 374 -6.34 9.57 10.25
CA LEU A 374 -5.73 9.52 11.58
C LEU A 374 -5.17 8.13 11.90
N GLU A 375 -5.92 7.05 11.61
CA GLU A 375 -5.48 5.67 11.78
C GLU A 375 -4.17 5.42 11.03
N ILE A 376 -4.15 5.68 9.72
CA ILE A 376 -3.02 5.41 8.84
C ILE A 376 -1.76 6.17 9.31
N THR A 377 -1.90 7.45 9.62
CA THR A 377 -0.78 8.29 10.09
C THR A 377 -0.25 7.82 11.44
N THR A 378 -1.14 7.45 12.35
CA THR A 378 -0.77 6.96 13.70
C THR A 378 -0.11 5.58 13.61
N ALA A 379 -0.58 4.70 12.73
CA ALA A 379 0.07 3.43 12.45
C ALA A 379 1.50 3.62 11.91
N GLY A 380 1.71 4.62 11.05
CA GLY A 380 3.05 5.02 10.60
C GLY A 380 3.98 5.42 11.74
N ALA A 381 3.48 6.20 12.71
CA ALA A 381 4.24 6.61 13.89
C ALA A 381 4.58 5.42 14.81
N PHE A 382 3.63 4.55 15.11
CA PHE A 382 3.87 3.33 15.87
C PHE A 382 4.90 2.43 15.20
N SER A 383 4.76 2.21 13.89
CA SER A 383 5.68 1.39 13.11
C SER A 383 7.09 1.96 13.11
N GLY A 384 7.25 3.28 12.94
CA GLY A 384 8.54 3.95 13.04
C GLY A 384 9.20 3.83 14.42
N TYR A 385 8.39 3.69 15.46
CA TYR A 385 8.87 3.39 16.82
C TYR A 385 9.29 1.92 17.00
N GLY A 386 9.10 1.07 15.99
CA GLY A 386 9.31 -0.38 16.07
C GLY A 386 8.17 -1.15 16.73
N LYS A 387 7.05 -0.50 17.01
CA LYS A 387 5.87 -1.08 17.66
C LYS A 387 4.76 -1.34 16.64
N THR A 388 4.93 -2.35 15.78
CA THR A 388 3.95 -2.70 14.72
C THR A 388 2.79 -3.55 15.21
N VAL A 389 2.92 -4.22 16.35
CA VAL A 389 1.87 -5.08 16.92
C VAL A 389 0.59 -4.31 17.27
N PRO A 390 0.64 -3.16 18.01
CA PRO A 390 -0.58 -2.41 18.36
C PRO A 390 -1.44 -2.01 17.16
N PRO A 391 -0.91 -1.33 16.11
CA PRO A 391 -1.71 -0.98 14.95
C PRO A 391 -2.22 -2.19 14.19
N SER A 392 -1.42 -3.27 14.09
CA SER A 392 -1.84 -4.49 13.40
C SER A 392 -2.98 -5.19 14.12
N VAL A 393 -2.93 -5.31 15.45
CA VAL A 393 -4.00 -5.94 16.23
C VAL A 393 -5.30 -5.14 16.11
N ILE A 394 -5.26 -3.82 16.30
CA ILE A 394 -6.45 -2.96 16.13
C ILE A 394 -7.01 -3.10 14.72
N SER A 395 -6.16 -3.01 13.71
CA SER A 395 -6.62 -3.13 12.33
C SER A 395 -7.22 -4.49 12.03
N ILE A 396 -6.60 -5.60 12.46
CA ILE A 396 -7.13 -6.96 12.25
C ILE A 396 -8.47 -7.13 12.94
N VAL A 397 -8.56 -6.80 14.22
CA VAL A 397 -9.78 -7.00 15.03
C VAL A 397 -10.96 -6.21 14.44
N PHE A 398 -10.78 -4.92 14.20
CA PHE A 398 -11.87 -4.08 13.72
C PHE A 398 -12.16 -4.23 12.22
N THR A 399 -11.19 -4.67 11.41
CA THR A 399 -11.49 -5.03 10.02
C THR A 399 -12.27 -6.35 9.96
N THR A 400 -11.94 -7.33 10.80
CA THR A 400 -12.71 -8.58 10.93
C THR A 400 -14.13 -8.31 11.43
N LEU A 401 -14.31 -7.37 12.34
CA LEU A 401 -15.62 -6.94 12.86
C LEU A 401 -16.57 -6.42 11.76
N ARG A 402 -16.04 -6.01 10.59
CA ARG A 402 -16.89 -5.62 9.44
C ARG A 402 -17.84 -6.72 9.01
N ILE A 403 -17.41 -7.99 9.06
CA ILE A 403 -18.22 -9.13 8.61
C ILE A 403 -19.45 -9.30 9.49
N PRO A 404 -19.35 -9.53 10.83
CA PRO A 404 -20.52 -9.67 11.67
C PRO A 404 -21.38 -8.41 11.71
N LEU A 405 -20.78 -7.21 11.72
CA LEU A 405 -21.53 -5.96 11.64
C LEU A 405 -22.33 -5.84 10.34
N ALA A 406 -21.72 -6.17 9.19
CA ALA A 406 -22.43 -6.17 7.92
C ALA A 406 -23.61 -7.14 7.93
N LEU A 407 -23.41 -8.36 8.41
CA LEU A 407 -24.48 -9.37 8.51
C LEU A 407 -25.63 -8.93 9.44
N ILE A 408 -25.33 -8.26 10.55
CA ILE A 408 -26.37 -7.73 11.45
C ILE A 408 -27.11 -6.56 10.78
N LEU A 409 -26.37 -5.58 10.22
CA LEU A 409 -26.95 -4.36 9.68
C LEU A 409 -27.73 -4.58 8.38
N VAL A 410 -27.39 -5.60 7.61
CA VAL A 410 -28.14 -6.01 6.41
C VAL A 410 -29.59 -6.43 6.73
N HIS A 411 -29.82 -7.05 7.90
CA HIS A 411 -31.15 -7.44 8.34
C HIS A 411 -31.97 -6.30 8.95
N THR A 412 -31.42 -5.09 8.99
CA THR A 412 -32.12 -3.87 9.40
C THR A 412 -32.71 -3.14 8.19
N THR A 413 -33.38 -2.00 8.40
CA THR A 413 -33.87 -1.11 7.35
C THR A 413 -32.77 -0.52 6.45
N LEU A 414 -31.49 -0.70 6.83
CA LEU A 414 -30.33 -0.20 6.09
C LEU A 414 -30.00 -1.04 4.86
N ALA A 415 -30.34 -2.34 4.87
CA ALA A 415 -30.05 -3.27 3.76
C ALA A 415 -28.61 -3.12 3.22
N LEU A 416 -28.40 -2.79 1.94
CA LEU A 416 -27.08 -2.57 1.35
C LEU A 416 -26.25 -1.51 2.09
N ASN A 417 -26.88 -0.41 2.50
CA ASN A 417 -26.20 0.66 3.26
C ASN A 417 -25.63 0.13 4.60
N GLY A 418 -26.20 -0.92 5.17
CA GLY A 418 -25.68 -1.59 6.36
C GLY A 418 -24.27 -2.16 6.16
N ILE A 419 -23.96 -2.69 4.97
CA ILE A 419 -22.61 -3.16 4.65
C ILE A 419 -21.63 -1.98 4.67
N TRP A 420 -21.99 -0.86 4.05
CA TRP A 420 -21.14 0.33 4.01
C TRP A 420 -20.97 0.98 5.39
N TRP A 421 -22.03 1.01 6.20
CA TRP A 421 -21.94 1.45 7.60
C TRP A 421 -21.00 0.57 8.42
N SER A 422 -20.95 -0.75 8.18
CA SER A 422 -19.99 -1.62 8.87
C SER A 422 -18.53 -1.21 8.61
N ILE A 423 -18.22 -0.79 7.37
CA ILE A 423 -16.89 -0.28 7.00
C ILE A 423 -16.61 1.04 7.75
N THR A 424 -17.58 1.96 7.73
CA THR A 424 -17.46 3.28 8.37
C THR A 424 -17.28 3.16 9.89
N ILE A 425 -18.10 2.38 10.56
CA ILE A 425 -18.02 2.16 12.02
C ILE A 425 -16.65 1.56 12.39
N SER A 426 -16.23 0.52 11.66
CA SER A 426 -14.92 -0.09 11.93
C SER A 426 -13.76 0.88 11.75
N SER A 427 -13.82 1.74 10.74
CA SER A 427 -12.77 2.73 10.45
C SER A 427 -12.73 3.85 11.51
N ILE A 428 -13.88 4.29 12.00
CA ILE A 428 -13.96 5.26 13.10
C ILE A 428 -13.34 4.67 14.38
N LEU A 429 -13.74 3.44 14.73
CA LEU A 429 -13.22 2.77 15.94
C LEU A 429 -11.71 2.57 15.86
N LYS A 430 -11.18 2.14 14.71
CA LYS A 430 -9.73 2.00 14.50
C LYS A 430 -9.01 3.34 14.68
N GLY A 431 -9.51 4.39 14.03
CA GLY A 431 -8.90 5.72 14.10
C GLY A 431 -8.85 6.28 15.51
N VAL A 432 -9.98 6.22 16.23
CA VAL A 432 -10.08 6.73 17.61
C VAL A 432 -9.21 5.91 18.56
N LEU A 433 -9.31 4.59 18.54
CA LEU A 433 -8.59 3.75 19.48
C LEU A 433 -7.08 3.81 19.27
N LEU A 434 -6.62 3.79 18.01
CA LEU A 434 -5.20 3.86 17.71
C LEU A 434 -4.62 5.22 18.10
N PHE A 435 -5.34 6.31 17.81
CA PHE A 435 -4.96 7.66 18.22
C PHE A 435 -4.83 7.78 19.75
N VAL A 436 -5.85 7.32 20.50
CA VAL A 436 -5.85 7.36 21.97
C VAL A 436 -4.71 6.49 22.53
N TRP A 437 -4.51 5.31 22.00
CA TRP A 437 -3.42 4.42 22.44
C TRP A 437 -2.04 5.05 22.21
N PHE A 438 -1.80 5.62 21.04
CA PHE A 438 -0.52 6.28 20.76
C PHE A 438 -0.30 7.51 21.65
N TYR A 439 -1.36 8.28 21.91
CA TYR A 439 -1.29 9.42 22.83
C TYR A 439 -0.90 9.00 24.26
N ILE A 440 -1.53 7.95 24.78
CA ILE A 440 -1.20 7.38 26.10
C ILE A 440 0.23 6.84 26.11
N PHE A 441 0.62 6.12 25.07
CA PHE A 441 1.97 5.58 24.92
C PHE A 441 3.02 6.70 24.96
N MET A 442 2.85 7.76 24.17
CA MET A 442 3.78 8.88 24.11
C MET A 442 3.81 9.68 25.42
N ARG A 443 2.67 9.76 26.13
CA ARG A 443 2.61 10.41 27.45
C ARG A 443 3.40 9.63 28.49
N GLY A 444 3.33 8.32 28.47
CA GLY A 444 4.14 7.44 29.32
C GLY A 444 5.63 7.58 29.04
N GLU A 445 6.03 7.59 27.78
CA GLU A 445 7.42 7.80 27.35
C GLU A 445 7.97 9.17 27.78
N LYS A 446 7.16 10.21 27.78
CA LYS A 446 7.52 11.56 28.26
C LYS A 446 7.71 11.63 29.76
N LEU A 447 6.89 10.93 30.55
CA LEU A 447 7.00 10.84 32.00
C LEU A 447 8.28 10.11 32.43
N ILE A 448 8.69 9.06 31.71
CA ILE A 448 9.94 8.34 31.96
C ILE A 448 11.16 9.26 31.70
N TYR A 449 11.08 10.10 30.67
CA TYR A 449 12.16 11.03 30.32
C TYR A 449 12.34 12.19 31.32
N ASN A 450 11.25 12.66 31.93
CA ASN A 450 11.30 13.75 32.92
C ASN A 450 11.77 13.29 34.32
N ARG A 451 11.93 11.97 34.53
CA ARG A 451 12.43 11.41 35.80
C ARG A 451 13.93 11.05 35.77
N LYS A 452 14.58 11.20 34.62
CA LYS A 452 16.01 11.09 34.47
C LYS A 452 16.64 12.46 34.17
#